data_3815e8d08f8a6c3d473c06a23427961c
#
_entry.id   3815e8d08f8a6c3d473c06a23427961c
#
_cell.length_a   1.000
_cell.length_b   1.000
_cell.length_c   1.000
_cell.angle_alpha   90.00
_cell.angle_beta   90.00
_cell.angle_gamma   90.00
#
_symmetry.space_group_name_H-M   'P 1'
#
loop_
_entity.id
_entity.type
_entity.pdbx_description
1 polymer ?
#
loop_
_entity_poly.entity_id
_entity_poly.type
_entity_poly.pdbx_seq_one_letter_code
_entity_poly.pdbx_strand_id
1 'polypeptide(L)'
;VFAPIASAQIALTRKRKEAGALVVDIGGGTTDYVLYVDGAISASGSIPVGGDHVTNDIHLVTHIPLSKAEQVKKTEGDASGDPAKSVGTVKVPDEAGFPEIEIKRQILNDVIRMRLQETLELVKVRLPEKMLERVGTGVFLTGGTSLMKGFGELACDVFGLPVYRPEQPDVSGVHAYFKDPQYSTALGLIRYAQILDEERPNSQGLG
;
A
#
# COMPACT_ATOMS: atom_id res chain seq x y z
N VAL A 1 9.65 -16.69 -2.25
CA VAL A 1 9.52 -15.73 -1.16
C VAL A 1 8.08 -15.22 -1.13
N PHE A 2 7.48 -15.09 0.05
CA PHE A 2 6.15 -14.51 0.21
C PHE A 2 6.22 -12.99 -0.05
N ALA A 3 5.30 -12.44 -0.86
CA ALA A 3 5.37 -11.07 -1.37
C ALA A 3 5.64 -9.99 -0.31
N PRO A 4 4.94 -9.94 0.84
CA PRO A 4 5.18 -8.90 1.84
C PRO A 4 6.56 -8.99 2.50
N ILE A 5 7.19 -10.17 2.52
CA ILE A 5 8.58 -10.32 2.99
C ILE A 5 9.54 -9.65 1.99
N ALA A 6 9.26 -9.78 0.69
CA ALA A 6 10.05 -9.10 -0.33
C ALA A 6 9.88 -7.58 -0.23
N SER A 7 8.67 -7.06 -0.17
CA SER A 7 8.40 -5.62 0.00
C SER A 7 9.08 -5.06 1.25
N ALA A 8 9.12 -5.84 2.34
CA ALA A 8 9.79 -5.45 3.59
C ALA A 8 11.32 -5.34 3.46
N GLN A 9 11.98 -6.01 2.49
CA GLN A 9 13.43 -5.82 2.26
C GLN A 9 13.75 -4.41 1.75
N ILE A 10 12.81 -3.80 1.06
CA ILE A 10 12.95 -2.43 0.58
C ILE A 10 12.46 -1.41 1.63
N ALA A 11 11.33 -1.72 2.28
CA ALA A 11 10.69 -0.80 3.22
C ALA A 11 11.45 -0.62 4.54
N LEU A 12 12.17 -1.66 5.00
CA LEU A 12 12.71 -1.74 6.35
C LEU A 12 14.21 -1.97 6.39
N THR A 13 14.90 -1.16 7.19
CA THR A 13 16.26 -1.46 7.65
C THR A 13 16.24 -2.54 8.74
N ARG A 14 17.38 -3.18 8.99
CA ARG A 14 17.55 -4.15 10.08
C ARG A 14 17.13 -3.56 11.44
N LYS A 15 17.54 -2.33 11.75
CA LYS A 15 17.18 -1.63 13.00
C LYS A 15 15.67 -1.44 13.15
N ARG A 16 14.95 -1.14 12.05
CA ARG A 16 13.49 -1.01 12.07
C ARG A 16 12.81 -2.35 12.35
N LYS A 17 13.31 -3.45 11.78
CA LYS A 17 12.81 -4.81 12.06
C LYS A 17 13.02 -5.19 13.52
N GLU A 18 14.19 -4.87 14.09
CA GLU A 18 14.52 -5.12 15.51
C GLU A 18 13.62 -4.31 16.45
N ALA A 19 13.36 -3.05 16.15
CA ALA A 19 12.50 -2.17 16.95
C ALA A 19 10.99 -2.42 16.78
N GLY A 20 10.59 -3.30 15.86
CA GLY A 20 9.20 -3.61 15.55
C GLY A 20 8.62 -2.69 14.46
N ALA A 21 8.11 -3.29 13.39
CA ALA A 21 7.54 -2.59 12.25
C ALA A 21 6.44 -3.41 11.58
N LEU A 22 5.37 -2.75 11.14
CA LEU A 22 4.35 -3.34 10.28
C LEU A 22 4.51 -2.81 8.86
N VAL A 23 4.65 -3.70 7.89
CA VAL A 23 4.57 -3.34 6.46
C VAL A 23 3.22 -3.77 5.93
N VAL A 24 2.55 -2.87 5.20
CA VAL A 24 1.29 -3.13 4.51
C VAL A 24 1.46 -2.74 3.05
N ASP A 25 1.40 -3.73 2.16
CA ASP A 25 1.54 -3.60 0.71
C ASP A 25 0.16 -3.70 0.06
N ILE A 26 -0.35 -2.58 -0.44
CA ILE A 26 -1.69 -2.51 -1.02
C ILE A 26 -1.57 -2.42 -2.53
N GLY A 27 -1.75 -3.57 -3.18
CA GLY A 27 -1.80 -3.70 -4.64
C GLY A 27 -3.16 -3.38 -5.24
N GLY A 28 -3.39 -3.81 -6.47
CA GLY A 28 -4.70 -3.75 -7.13
C GLY A 28 -5.69 -4.75 -6.55
N GLY A 29 -5.35 -6.04 -6.55
CA GLY A 29 -6.25 -7.11 -6.12
C GLY A 29 -6.10 -7.54 -4.67
N THR A 30 -4.92 -7.35 -4.06
CA THR A 30 -4.60 -7.85 -2.72
C THR A 30 -3.99 -6.78 -1.84
N THR A 31 -4.11 -6.98 -0.53
CA THR A 31 -3.36 -6.30 0.51
C THR A 31 -2.56 -7.34 1.29
N ASP A 32 -1.26 -7.22 1.21
CA ASP A 32 -0.31 -8.11 1.86
C ASP A 32 0.31 -7.41 3.06
N TYR A 33 0.56 -8.16 4.15
CA TYR A 33 1.17 -7.55 5.34
C TYR A 33 2.21 -8.47 5.98
N VAL A 34 3.19 -7.86 6.64
CA VAL A 34 4.17 -8.54 7.50
C VAL A 34 4.50 -7.68 8.71
N LEU A 35 4.45 -8.30 9.87
CA LEU A 35 4.79 -7.71 11.15
C LEU A 35 6.12 -8.26 11.64
N TYR A 36 7.07 -7.39 11.89
CA TYR A 36 8.34 -7.69 12.54
C TYR A 36 8.30 -7.27 14.01
N VAL A 37 8.79 -8.14 14.88
CA VAL A 37 9.01 -7.88 16.31
C VAL A 37 10.34 -8.49 16.70
N ASP A 38 11.22 -7.72 17.35
CA ASP A 38 12.58 -8.15 17.75
C ASP A 38 13.40 -8.72 16.59
N GLY A 39 13.23 -8.19 15.39
CA GLY A 39 13.95 -8.63 14.18
C GLY A 39 13.36 -9.85 13.48
N ALA A 40 12.40 -10.55 14.08
CA ALA A 40 11.76 -11.75 13.54
C ALA A 40 10.36 -11.45 13.00
N ILE A 41 9.90 -12.25 12.04
CA ILE A 41 8.53 -12.20 11.54
C ILE A 41 7.61 -12.78 12.61
N SER A 42 6.71 -11.97 13.14
CA SER A 42 5.71 -12.36 14.13
C SER A 42 4.36 -12.71 13.51
N ALA A 43 3.98 -12.03 12.44
CA ALA A 43 2.77 -12.31 11.67
C ALA A 43 2.95 -11.91 10.22
N SER A 44 2.27 -12.58 9.31
CA SER A 44 2.17 -12.20 7.91
C SER A 44 0.90 -12.78 7.30
N GLY A 45 0.38 -12.14 6.27
CA GLY A 45 -0.80 -12.62 5.58
C GLY A 45 -1.11 -11.82 4.34
N SER A 46 -2.16 -12.28 3.64
CA SER A 46 -2.71 -11.67 2.45
C SER A 46 -4.23 -11.57 2.58
N ILE A 47 -4.79 -10.48 2.11
CA ILE A 47 -6.23 -10.22 2.07
C ILE A 47 -6.61 -9.99 0.61
N PRO A 48 -7.63 -10.66 0.07
CA PRO A 48 -8.05 -10.52 -1.32
C PRO A 48 -8.87 -9.23 -1.54
N VAL A 49 -8.37 -8.10 -1.04
CA VAL A 49 -8.93 -6.76 -1.19
C VAL A 49 -7.80 -5.79 -1.49
N GLY A 50 -7.98 -4.94 -2.48
CA GLY A 50 -6.99 -3.92 -2.88
C GLY A 50 -7.63 -2.77 -3.64
N GLY A 51 -6.84 -2.02 -4.38
CA GLY A 51 -7.26 -0.82 -5.11
C GLY A 51 -8.36 -1.02 -6.15
N ASP A 52 -8.47 -2.22 -6.72
CA ASP A 52 -9.51 -2.56 -7.70
C ASP A 52 -10.90 -2.63 -7.06
N HIS A 53 -10.97 -2.98 -5.77
CA HIS A 53 -12.22 -2.95 -5.01
C HIS A 53 -12.69 -1.50 -4.80
N VAL A 54 -11.77 -0.56 -4.55
CA VAL A 54 -12.11 0.87 -4.51
C VAL A 54 -12.65 1.34 -5.85
N THR A 55 -12.02 0.94 -6.96
CA THR A 55 -12.48 1.26 -8.32
C THR A 55 -13.86 0.72 -8.59
N ASN A 56 -14.12 -0.54 -8.19
CA ASN A 56 -15.42 -1.16 -8.34
C ASN A 56 -16.51 -0.46 -7.51
N ASP A 57 -16.21 -0.07 -6.29
CA ASP A 57 -17.15 0.67 -5.44
C ASP A 57 -17.50 2.04 -6.04
N ILE A 58 -16.51 2.77 -6.57
CA ILE A 58 -16.74 4.02 -7.29
C ILE A 58 -17.65 3.77 -8.49
N HIS A 59 -17.37 2.75 -9.31
CA HIS A 59 -18.20 2.35 -10.44
C HIS A 59 -19.66 2.10 -10.02
N LEU A 60 -19.87 1.30 -8.98
CA LEU A 60 -21.20 0.93 -8.51
C LEU A 60 -22.00 2.13 -7.97
N VAL A 61 -21.34 3.02 -7.23
CA VAL A 61 -22.01 4.18 -6.59
C VAL A 61 -22.26 5.29 -7.59
N THR A 62 -21.36 5.52 -8.54
CA THR A 62 -21.45 6.66 -9.46
C THR A 62 -21.96 6.27 -10.85
N HIS A 63 -22.12 4.98 -11.14
CA HIS A 63 -22.55 4.42 -12.42
C HIS A 63 -21.68 4.82 -13.63
N ILE A 64 -20.42 5.19 -13.41
CA ILE A 64 -19.45 5.46 -14.49
C ILE A 64 -18.70 4.17 -14.88
N PRO A 65 -18.16 4.07 -16.11
CA PRO A 65 -17.36 2.91 -16.52
C PRO A 65 -16.16 2.67 -15.59
N LEU A 66 -15.76 1.39 -15.41
CA LEU A 66 -14.63 1.01 -14.55
C LEU A 66 -13.32 1.75 -14.91
N SER A 67 -13.05 1.94 -16.20
CA SER A 67 -11.87 2.70 -16.66
C SER A 67 -11.88 4.15 -16.17
N LYS A 68 -13.06 4.78 -16.17
CA LYS A 68 -13.26 6.14 -15.66
C LYS A 68 -13.20 6.19 -14.15
N ALA A 69 -13.76 5.19 -13.46
CA ALA A 69 -13.67 5.07 -12.00
C ALA A 69 -12.20 4.96 -11.56
N GLU A 70 -11.39 4.14 -12.25
CA GLU A 70 -9.95 4.04 -11.99
C GLU A 70 -9.22 5.36 -12.24
N GLN A 71 -9.53 6.04 -13.33
CA GLN A 71 -8.94 7.34 -13.63
C GLN A 71 -9.28 8.36 -12.54
N VAL A 72 -10.57 8.53 -12.21
CA VAL A 72 -11.06 9.48 -11.20
C VAL A 72 -10.48 9.16 -9.82
N LYS A 73 -10.42 7.88 -9.45
CA LYS A 73 -9.76 7.44 -8.22
C LYS A 73 -8.33 7.96 -8.11
N LYS A 74 -7.53 7.82 -9.18
CA LYS A 74 -6.12 8.21 -9.20
C LYS A 74 -5.90 9.72 -9.22
N THR A 75 -6.72 10.46 -9.99
CA THR A 75 -6.49 11.89 -10.21
C THR A 75 -7.16 12.78 -9.17
N GLU A 76 -8.37 12.43 -8.75
CA GLU A 76 -9.27 13.25 -7.95
C GLU A 76 -9.49 12.74 -6.52
N GLY A 77 -9.25 11.45 -6.27
CA GLY A 77 -9.54 10.80 -5.00
C GLY A 77 -8.70 11.32 -3.84
N ASP A 78 -9.33 11.42 -2.66
CA ASP A 78 -8.68 11.74 -1.39
C ASP A 78 -9.32 10.94 -0.25
N ALA A 79 -8.50 10.22 0.52
CA ALA A 79 -8.94 9.39 1.64
C ALA A 79 -8.79 10.06 3.01
N SER A 80 -8.32 11.31 3.09
CA SER A 80 -8.02 11.98 4.36
C SER A 80 -9.24 12.19 5.25
N GLY A 81 -10.46 12.28 4.66
CA GLY A 81 -11.67 12.65 5.37
C GLY A 81 -11.75 14.14 5.71
N ASP A 82 -10.89 14.97 5.14
CA ASP A 82 -10.92 16.41 5.30
C ASP A 82 -12.10 17.01 4.52
N PRO A 83 -13.09 17.65 5.21
CA PRO A 83 -14.24 18.26 4.53
C PRO A 83 -13.84 19.32 3.50
N ALA A 84 -12.74 20.05 3.71
CA ALA A 84 -12.28 21.08 2.79
C ALA A 84 -11.84 20.50 1.43
N LYS A 85 -11.35 19.27 1.41
CA LYS A 85 -10.94 18.53 0.21
C LYS A 85 -12.11 17.82 -0.49
N SER A 86 -13.30 17.85 0.11
CA SER A 86 -14.51 17.17 -0.39
C SER A 86 -15.55 18.16 -0.98
N VAL A 87 -15.18 19.42 -1.15
CA VAL A 87 -16.06 20.46 -1.72
C VAL A 87 -16.06 20.40 -3.25
N GLY A 88 -17.23 20.63 -3.85
CA GLY A 88 -17.40 20.74 -5.30
C GLY A 88 -17.69 19.42 -6.00
N THR A 89 -17.50 19.41 -7.32
CA THR A 89 -17.78 18.27 -8.19
C THR A 89 -16.52 17.88 -8.98
N VAL A 90 -16.49 16.62 -9.41
CA VAL A 90 -15.52 16.06 -10.36
C VAL A 90 -16.26 15.83 -11.67
N LYS A 91 -15.77 16.42 -12.75
CA LYS A 91 -16.30 16.21 -14.08
C LYS A 91 -15.65 15.00 -14.73
N VAL A 92 -16.47 14.04 -15.12
CA VAL A 92 -16.05 12.89 -15.92
C VAL A 92 -16.44 13.18 -17.36
N PRO A 93 -15.45 13.42 -18.26
CA PRO A 93 -15.75 13.83 -19.62
C PRO A 93 -16.50 12.75 -20.41
N ASP A 94 -17.30 13.19 -21.38
CA ASP A 94 -17.93 12.32 -22.37
C ASP A 94 -16.90 11.47 -23.10
N GLU A 95 -17.19 10.19 -23.22
CA GLU A 95 -16.35 9.24 -23.99
C GLU A 95 -17.20 8.05 -24.45
N ALA A 96 -17.07 7.71 -25.75
CA ALA A 96 -17.62 6.47 -26.32
C ALA A 96 -19.11 6.24 -26.08
N GLY A 97 -19.93 7.31 -26.11
CA GLY A 97 -21.37 7.23 -25.94
C GLY A 97 -21.87 7.33 -24.48
N PHE A 98 -20.98 7.57 -23.54
CA PHE A 98 -21.35 7.96 -22.17
C PHE A 98 -21.35 9.49 -22.07
N PRO A 99 -22.46 10.13 -21.62
CA PRO A 99 -22.51 11.58 -21.47
C PRO A 99 -21.56 12.06 -20.36
N GLU A 100 -21.20 13.35 -20.40
CA GLU A 100 -20.50 13.98 -19.28
C GLU A 100 -21.29 13.79 -17.98
N ILE A 101 -20.62 13.35 -16.93
CA ILE A 101 -21.20 13.12 -15.61
C ILE A 101 -20.47 13.97 -14.59
N GLU A 102 -21.22 14.62 -13.70
CA GLU A 102 -20.66 15.30 -12.54
C GLU A 102 -20.85 14.46 -11.28
N ILE A 103 -19.76 14.17 -10.57
CA ILE A 103 -19.75 13.44 -9.32
C ILE A 103 -19.47 14.41 -8.18
N LYS A 104 -20.28 14.41 -7.13
CA LYS A 104 -19.95 15.15 -5.91
C LYS A 104 -18.65 14.63 -5.34
N ARG A 105 -17.66 15.51 -5.15
CA ARG A 105 -16.33 15.14 -4.61
C ARG A 105 -16.44 14.44 -3.25
N GLN A 106 -17.39 14.84 -2.42
CA GLN A 106 -17.67 14.19 -1.16
C GLN A 106 -18.01 12.70 -1.34
N ILE A 107 -18.92 12.36 -2.26
CA ILE A 107 -19.32 10.97 -2.52
C ILE A 107 -18.10 10.14 -2.95
N LEU A 108 -17.28 10.67 -3.86
CA LEU A 108 -16.06 10.01 -4.33
C LEU A 108 -15.11 9.71 -3.15
N ASN A 109 -14.83 10.73 -2.34
CA ASN A 109 -13.90 10.62 -1.22
C ASN A 109 -14.42 9.70 -0.12
N ASP A 110 -15.72 9.75 0.19
CA ASP A 110 -16.36 8.87 1.18
C ASP A 110 -16.27 7.41 0.76
N VAL A 111 -16.57 7.08 -0.51
CA VAL A 111 -16.45 5.71 -1.04
C VAL A 111 -15.02 5.21 -0.94
N ILE A 112 -14.03 6.02 -1.36
CA ILE A 112 -12.63 5.67 -1.29
C ILE A 112 -12.20 5.43 0.16
N ARG A 113 -12.51 6.37 1.05
CA ARG A 113 -12.15 6.31 2.46
C ARG A 113 -12.74 5.08 3.15
N MET A 114 -14.03 4.81 2.96
CA MET A 114 -14.72 3.67 3.57
C MET A 114 -14.08 2.35 3.17
N ARG A 115 -13.79 2.12 1.88
CA ARG A 115 -13.17 0.88 1.43
C ARG A 115 -11.74 0.73 1.94
N LEU A 116 -10.95 1.79 1.90
CA LEU A 116 -9.57 1.75 2.40
C LEU A 116 -9.52 1.56 3.92
N GLN A 117 -10.42 2.18 4.66
CA GLN A 117 -10.56 1.98 6.11
C GLN A 117 -10.88 0.52 6.42
N GLU A 118 -11.91 -0.06 5.78
CA GLU A 118 -12.26 -1.47 5.93
C GLU A 118 -11.06 -2.39 5.64
N THR A 119 -10.31 -2.11 4.58
CA THR A 119 -9.13 -2.89 4.21
C THR A 119 -8.07 -2.87 5.32
N LEU A 120 -7.78 -1.69 5.89
CA LEU A 120 -6.82 -1.56 7.00
C LEU A 120 -7.32 -2.21 8.30
N GLU A 121 -8.62 -2.10 8.60
CA GLU A 121 -9.25 -2.77 9.73
C GLU A 121 -9.18 -4.29 9.59
N LEU A 122 -9.37 -4.84 8.39
CA LEU A 122 -9.17 -6.25 8.11
C LEU A 122 -7.72 -6.71 8.34
N VAL A 123 -6.72 -5.89 8.03
CA VAL A 123 -5.33 -6.17 8.41
C VAL A 123 -5.20 -6.18 9.92
N LYS A 124 -5.70 -5.14 10.59
CA LYS A 124 -5.59 -4.96 12.05
C LYS A 124 -6.17 -6.14 12.83
N VAL A 125 -7.35 -6.63 12.43
CA VAL A 125 -8.03 -7.77 13.09
C VAL A 125 -7.27 -9.09 12.91
N ARG A 126 -6.46 -9.22 11.84
CA ARG A 126 -5.64 -10.42 11.60
C ARG A 126 -4.31 -10.42 12.32
N LEU A 127 -3.90 -9.30 12.89
CA LEU A 127 -2.71 -9.24 13.72
C LEU A 127 -2.95 -9.91 15.08
N PRO A 128 -1.97 -10.61 15.65
CA PRO A 128 -2.11 -11.16 16.98
C PRO A 128 -2.40 -10.07 18.02
N GLU A 129 -3.22 -10.41 19.02
CA GLU A 129 -3.62 -9.47 20.06
C GLU A 129 -2.39 -8.79 20.70
N LYS A 130 -2.48 -7.50 20.95
CA LYS A 130 -1.44 -6.65 21.56
C LYS A 130 -0.13 -6.53 20.76
N MET A 131 -0.03 -7.13 19.57
CA MET A 131 1.22 -7.03 18.79
C MET A 131 1.47 -5.63 18.23
N LEU A 132 0.44 -4.81 18.04
CA LEU A 132 0.62 -3.40 17.66
C LEU A 132 1.36 -2.58 18.71
N GLU A 133 1.26 -2.94 20.01
CA GLU A 133 2.01 -2.30 21.10
C GLU A 133 3.54 -2.52 20.98
N ARG A 134 3.96 -3.53 20.22
CA ARG A 134 5.36 -3.86 19.97
C ARG A 134 5.90 -3.26 18.66
N VAL A 135 5.11 -2.49 17.96
CA VAL A 135 5.50 -1.78 16.73
C VAL A 135 6.14 -0.44 17.11
N GLY A 136 7.42 -0.45 17.43
CA GLY A 136 8.13 0.74 17.90
C GLY A 136 8.47 1.75 16.81
N THR A 137 8.54 1.31 15.54
CA THR A 137 8.91 2.21 14.41
C THR A 137 7.74 2.65 13.55
N GLY A 138 6.54 2.07 13.75
CA GLY A 138 5.34 2.44 13.02
C GLY A 138 4.99 1.53 11.85
N VAL A 139 4.05 2.00 11.03
CA VAL A 139 3.49 1.31 9.87
C VAL A 139 4.12 1.85 8.58
N PHE A 140 4.51 0.96 7.68
CA PHE A 140 5.11 1.29 6.39
C PHE A 140 4.16 0.87 5.28
N LEU A 141 3.59 1.85 4.57
CA LEU A 141 2.68 1.63 3.44
C LEU A 141 3.45 1.56 2.13
N THR A 142 3.19 0.52 1.35
CA THR A 142 3.74 0.33 0.00
C THR A 142 2.67 -0.20 -0.95
N GLY A 143 3.05 -0.49 -2.20
CA GLY A 143 2.11 -0.84 -3.26
C GLY A 143 1.46 0.38 -3.91
N GLY A 144 0.90 0.21 -5.10
CA GLY A 144 0.37 1.31 -5.90
C GLY A 144 -0.76 2.10 -5.21
N THR A 145 -1.60 1.43 -4.43
CA THR A 145 -2.70 2.08 -3.69
C THR A 145 -2.19 2.97 -2.56
N SER A 146 -0.97 2.77 -2.07
CA SER A 146 -0.37 3.64 -1.04
C SER A 146 -0.16 5.08 -1.51
N LEU A 147 -0.19 5.32 -2.83
CA LEU A 147 -0.08 6.65 -3.43
C LEU A 147 -1.36 7.49 -3.30
N MET A 148 -2.48 6.90 -2.88
CA MET A 148 -3.73 7.62 -2.68
C MET A 148 -3.53 8.79 -1.71
N LYS A 149 -4.03 9.97 -2.09
CA LYS A 149 -3.99 11.17 -1.23
C LYS A 149 -4.75 10.89 0.07
N GLY A 150 -4.20 11.35 1.20
CA GLY A 150 -4.85 11.18 2.51
C GLY A 150 -4.79 9.75 3.09
N PHE A 151 -4.21 8.78 2.37
CA PHE A 151 -4.21 7.39 2.85
C PHE A 151 -3.27 7.18 4.04
N GLY A 152 -2.16 7.93 4.13
CA GLY A 152 -1.27 7.89 5.29
C GLY A 152 -1.97 8.36 6.57
N GLU A 153 -2.75 9.43 6.49
CA GLU A 153 -3.54 9.97 7.58
C GLU A 153 -4.61 8.96 8.03
N LEU A 154 -5.35 8.38 7.08
CA LEU A 154 -6.32 7.34 7.37
C LEU A 154 -5.67 6.13 8.06
N ALA A 155 -4.53 5.67 7.60
CA ALA A 155 -3.82 4.55 8.22
C ALA A 155 -3.33 4.88 9.64
N CYS A 156 -2.88 6.12 9.86
CA CYS A 156 -2.54 6.61 11.19
C CYS A 156 -3.75 6.53 12.14
N ASP A 157 -4.93 6.97 11.69
CA ASP A 157 -6.18 6.90 12.45
C ASP A 157 -6.55 5.45 12.82
N VAL A 158 -6.45 4.52 11.84
CA VAL A 158 -6.84 3.11 12.03
C VAL A 158 -5.89 2.38 12.97
N PHE A 159 -4.58 2.50 12.76
CA PHE A 159 -3.59 1.75 13.55
C PHE A 159 -3.24 2.44 14.88
N GLY A 160 -3.43 3.76 14.99
CA GLY A 160 -2.98 4.55 16.14
C GLY A 160 -1.46 4.65 16.23
N LEU A 161 -0.75 4.51 15.12
CA LEU A 161 0.71 4.48 15.03
C LEU A 161 1.20 5.44 13.95
N PRO A 162 2.45 5.94 14.03
CA PRO A 162 3.06 6.69 12.95
C PRO A 162 3.08 5.87 11.65
N VAL A 163 2.76 6.54 10.53
CA VAL A 163 2.70 5.91 9.21
C VAL A 163 3.70 6.56 8.27
N TYR A 164 4.44 5.73 7.55
CA TYR A 164 5.48 6.15 6.62
C TYR A 164 5.30 5.51 5.26
N ARG A 165 5.70 6.23 4.21
CA ARG A 165 5.98 5.64 2.90
C ARG A 165 7.48 5.45 2.81
N PRO A 166 7.98 4.22 2.65
CA PRO A 166 9.40 3.99 2.51
C PRO A 166 9.91 4.63 1.22
N GLU A 167 11.03 5.35 1.32
CA GLU A 167 11.77 5.75 0.13
C GLU A 167 12.38 4.51 -0.51
N GLN A 168 12.19 4.36 -1.82
CA GLN A 168 12.80 3.26 -2.56
C GLN A 168 14.32 3.50 -2.59
N PRO A 169 15.14 2.51 -2.18
CA PRO A 169 16.59 2.66 -2.22
C PRO A 169 17.07 2.83 -3.67
N ASP A 170 18.15 3.59 -3.84
CA ASP A 170 18.85 3.62 -5.12
C ASP A 170 19.48 2.25 -5.37
N VAL A 171 18.84 1.46 -6.23
CA VAL A 171 19.40 0.21 -6.73
C VAL A 171 20.24 0.54 -7.96
N SER A 172 21.55 0.27 -7.94
CA SER A 172 22.44 0.48 -9.07
C SER A 172 21.90 -0.14 -10.35
N GLY A 173 21.78 0.64 -11.41
CA GLY A 173 21.25 0.18 -12.70
C GLY A 173 19.73 0.23 -12.84
N VAL A 174 19.00 0.63 -11.82
CA VAL A 174 17.53 0.77 -11.85
C VAL A 174 17.17 2.23 -12.14
N HIS A 175 16.47 2.48 -13.26
CA HIS A 175 16.01 3.81 -13.61
C HIS A 175 15.03 4.40 -12.61
N ALA A 176 14.93 5.74 -12.57
CA ALA A 176 14.05 6.49 -11.66
C ALA A 176 12.56 6.04 -11.66
N TYR A 177 12.09 5.42 -12.74
CA TYR A 177 10.75 4.84 -12.86
C TYR A 177 10.44 3.76 -11.81
N PHE A 178 11.46 3.05 -11.32
CA PHE A 178 11.28 1.98 -10.33
C PHE A 178 11.21 2.48 -8.88
N LYS A 179 11.27 3.81 -8.67
CA LYS A 179 11.07 4.42 -7.34
C LYS A 179 9.58 4.46 -6.92
N ASP A 180 8.68 4.08 -7.82
CA ASP A 180 7.25 4.00 -7.51
C ASP A 180 6.98 2.80 -6.57
N PRO A 181 6.21 2.99 -5.49
CA PRO A 181 5.83 1.93 -4.54
C PRO A 181 5.16 0.71 -5.17
N GLN A 182 4.56 0.84 -6.35
CA GLN A 182 4.00 -0.31 -7.08
C GLN A 182 5.02 -1.39 -7.42
N TYR A 183 6.33 -1.05 -7.47
CA TYR A 183 7.42 -1.99 -7.77
C TYR A 183 8.10 -2.56 -6.52
N SER A 184 7.62 -2.23 -5.32
CA SER A 184 8.28 -2.63 -4.06
C SER A 184 8.52 -4.12 -3.95
N THR A 185 7.53 -4.94 -4.32
CA THR A 185 7.66 -6.41 -4.30
C THR A 185 8.73 -6.88 -5.29
N ALA A 186 8.74 -6.37 -6.52
CA ALA A 186 9.72 -6.76 -7.53
C ALA A 186 11.15 -6.38 -7.13
N LEU A 187 11.35 -5.15 -6.66
CA LEU A 187 12.65 -4.69 -6.15
C LEU A 187 13.07 -5.46 -4.91
N GLY A 188 12.12 -5.77 -4.03
CA GLY A 188 12.36 -6.58 -2.84
C GLY A 188 12.81 -7.99 -3.16
N LEU A 189 12.28 -8.63 -4.21
CA LEU A 189 12.74 -9.93 -4.68
C LEU A 189 14.19 -9.88 -5.20
N ILE A 190 14.55 -8.83 -5.95
CA ILE A 190 15.93 -8.62 -6.42
C ILE A 190 16.86 -8.47 -5.20
N ARG A 191 16.49 -7.61 -4.24
CA ARG A 191 17.31 -7.42 -3.04
C ARG A 191 17.43 -8.69 -2.20
N TYR A 192 16.36 -9.46 -2.07
CA TYR A 192 16.38 -10.74 -1.37
C TYR A 192 17.31 -11.74 -2.05
N ALA A 193 17.30 -11.81 -3.38
CA ALA A 193 18.21 -12.68 -4.13
C ALA A 193 19.69 -12.27 -3.92
N GLN A 194 19.98 -10.98 -3.89
CA GLN A 194 21.34 -10.47 -3.58
C GLN A 194 21.81 -10.89 -2.19
N ILE A 195 20.96 -10.77 -1.17
CA ILE A 195 21.28 -11.19 0.21
C ILE A 195 21.59 -12.69 0.26
N LEU A 196 20.78 -13.53 -0.40
CA LEU A 196 21.03 -14.97 -0.46
C LEU A 196 22.33 -15.33 -1.17
N ASP A 197 22.75 -14.54 -2.16
CA ASP A 197 24.00 -14.76 -2.88
C ASP A 197 25.23 -14.32 -2.04
N GLU A 198 25.10 -13.22 -1.31
CA GLU A 198 26.09 -12.72 -0.36
C GLU A 198 26.31 -13.70 0.83
N GLU A 199 25.26 -14.42 1.26
CA GLU A 199 25.30 -15.40 2.35
C GLU A 199 25.77 -16.80 1.92
N ARG A 200 25.90 -17.06 0.61
CA ARG A 200 26.48 -18.34 0.14
C ARG A 200 27.97 -18.41 0.51
N PRO A 201 28.41 -19.40 1.30
CA PRO A 201 29.81 -19.57 1.54
C PRO A 201 30.52 -19.81 0.20
N ASN A 202 31.63 -19.08 -0.02
CA ASN A 202 32.49 -19.27 -1.19
C ASN A 202 32.92 -20.72 -1.29
N SER A 203 32.22 -21.53 -2.08
CA SER A 203 32.57 -22.91 -2.38
C SER A 203 33.65 -23.00 -3.47
N GLN A 204 34.47 -21.95 -3.63
CA GLN A 204 35.66 -21.98 -4.50
C GLN A 204 36.93 -21.97 -3.64
N GLY A 205 37.37 -23.15 -3.23
CA GLY A 205 38.63 -23.29 -2.51
C GLY A 205 38.93 -24.72 -2.08
N LEU A 206 38.77 -25.71 -2.95
CA LEU A 206 39.44 -27.01 -2.87
C LEU A 206 39.57 -27.53 -4.31
N GLY A 207 40.66 -27.16 -4.95
CA GLY A 207 41.20 -27.71 -6.17
C GLY A 207 42.70 -27.72 -6.04
#